data_ada9028d203fedd99520103305c1508b
#
_entry.id   ada9028d203fedd99520103305c1508b
#
_cell.length_a   1.000
_cell.length_b   1.000
_cell.length_c   1.000
_cell.angle_alpha   90.00
_cell.angle_beta   90.00
_cell.angle_gamma   90.00
#
_symmetry.space_group_name_H-M   'P 1'
#
loop_
_entity.id
_entity.type
_entity.pdbx_description
1 polymer ?
#
loop_
_entity_poly.entity_id
_entity_poly.type
_entity_poly.pdbx_seq_one_letter_code
_entity_poly.pdbx_strand_id
1 'polypeptide(L)'
;MSDTALNGAIDNAVNAGIPVLTTALGSVTNSKAVDLQFDYDELGEKYVSYIAERTGGKGNALNIRGLAGNAAEQAIQDAYVKALTKYPDIKIVAEVYGDWNQSVAQQRVSAILPTLPDVNIIFSQGVAAFGAAQAFMSAGRDVPLQIYGFDGVDANLLLELNAKSGYQSVAINTDPGIGSVAVNVAVAKLSGIDVPMKMISPIPTITLEDLKTTYKGMADSDIAWVKYDYDWTLANVIHAK
;
A
#
# COMPACT_ATOMS: atom_id res chain seq x y z
N MET A 1 -14.85 14.01 -0.45
CA MET A 1 -16.28 13.80 -0.78
C MET A 1 -16.99 13.58 0.55
N SER A 2 -18.19 14.10 0.76
CA SER A 2 -18.91 13.87 2.03
C SER A 2 -19.37 12.42 2.10
N ASP A 3 -19.22 11.73 3.25
CA ASP A 3 -19.61 10.34 3.48
C ASP A 3 -21.13 10.09 3.28
N THR A 4 -21.91 11.16 3.29
CA THR A 4 -23.37 11.12 3.09
C THR A 4 -23.80 11.44 1.67
N ALA A 5 -22.93 11.99 0.83
CA ALA A 5 -23.30 12.50 -0.50
C ALA A 5 -23.90 11.44 -1.44
N LEU A 6 -23.54 10.18 -1.24
CA LEU A 6 -23.98 9.06 -2.07
C LEU A 6 -25.18 8.29 -1.49
N ASN A 7 -25.66 8.63 -0.29
CA ASN A 7 -26.68 7.82 0.39
C ASN A 7 -27.95 7.62 -0.42
N GLY A 8 -28.45 8.67 -1.09
CA GLY A 8 -29.65 8.55 -1.92
C GLY A 8 -29.45 7.66 -3.17
N ALA A 9 -28.27 7.73 -3.79
CA ALA A 9 -27.93 6.87 -4.93
C ALA A 9 -27.79 5.40 -4.50
N ILE A 10 -27.19 5.16 -3.33
CA ILE A 10 -27.07 3.82 -2.74
C ILE A 10 -28.45 3.24 -2.44
N ASP A 11 -29.34 4.02 -1.82
CA ASP A 11 -30.71 3.57 -1.53
C ASP A 11 -31.47 3.20 -2.81
N ASN A 12 -31.36 4.00 -3.85
CA ASN A 12 -32.01 3.72 -5.13
C ASN A 12 -31.48 2.43 -5.77
N ALA A 13 -30.17 2.22 -5.77
CA ALA A 13 -29.59 1.00 -6.32
C ALA A 13 -30.00 -0.25 -5.54
N VAL A 14 -29.88 -0.21 -4.20
CA VAL A 14 -30.24 -1.35 -3.34
C VAL A 14 -31.74 -1.67 -3.44
N ASN A 15 -32.63 -0.66 -3.49
CA ASN A 15 -34.06 -0.86 -3.67
C ASN A 15 -34.41 -1.46 -5.05
N ALA A 16 -33.57 -1.27 -6.05
CA ALA A 16 -33.64 -1.91 -7.36
C ALA A 16 -33.02 -3.32 -7.41
N GLY A 17 -32.56 -3.86 -6.28
CA GLY A 17 -31.91 -5.18 -6.19
C GLY A 17 -30.45 -5.19 -6.63
N ILE A 18 -29.81 -4.03 -6.77
CA ILE A 18 -28.40 -3.91 -7.18
C ILE A 18 -27.52 -3.81 -5.93
N PRO A 19 -26.61 -4.76 -5.68
CA PRO A 19 -25.68 -4.65 -4.55
C PRO A 19 -24.71 -3.48 -4.76
N VAL A 20 -24.48 -2.72 -3.69
CA VAL A 20 -23.51 -1.62 -3.68
C VAL A 20 -22.38 -1.97 -2.73
N LEU A 21 -21.17 -1.81 -3.22
CA LEU A 21 -19.94 -2.00 -2.44
C LEU A 21 -19.14 -0.71 -2.46
N THR A 22 -18.49 -0.42 -1.34
CA THR A 22 -17.47 0.62 -1.23
C THR A 22 -16.12 -0.02 -0.96
N THR A 23 -15.08 0.49 -1.60
CA THR A 23 -13.71 -0.10 -1.48
C THR A 23 -12.64 0.97 -1.33
N ALA A 24 -11.58 0.63 -0.65
CA ALA A 24 -10.24 1.24 -0.64
C ALA A 24 -10.13 2.71 -0.17
N LEU A 25 -10.88 3.64 -0.73
CA LEU A 25 -10.61 5.07 -0.53
C LEU A 25 -11.76 5.85 0.11
N GLY A 26 -12.79 5.19 0.56
CA GLY A 26 -13.90 5.87 1.20
C GLY A 26 -14.93 4.92 1.77
N SER A 27 -15.31 5.17 2.99
CA SER A 27 -16.51 4.61 3.59
C SER A 27 -17.71 5.52 3.29
N VAL A 28 -18.90 4.96 3.33
CA VAL A 28 -20.14 5.70 3.28
C VAL A 28 -20.93 5.43 4.57
N THR A 29 -21.76 6.37 4.97
CA THR A 29 -22.59 6.19 6.18
C THR A 29 -23.82 5.31 5.94
N ASN A 30 -24.12 4.96 4.68
CA ASN A 30 -25.27 4.12 4.34
C ASN A 30 -24.99 2.65 4.68
N SER A 31 -25.69 2.12 5.68
CA SER A 31 -25.54 0.75 6.17
C SER A 31 -26.01 -0.34 5.19
N LYS A 32 -26.61 0.03 4.04
CA LYS A 32 -27.00 -0.92 3.00
C LYS A 32 -25.87 -1.22 2.00
N ALA A 33 -24.85 -0.38 1.97
CA ALA A 33 -23.64 -0.66 1.18
C ALA A 33 -22.72 -1.62 1.94
N VAL A 34 -22.18 -2.59 1.23
CA VAL A 34 -21.13 -3.47 1.76
C VAL A 34 -19.82 -2.70 1.77
N ASP A 35 -19.16 -2.64 2.90
CA ASP A 35 -17.89 -1.91 3.09
C ASP A 35 -16.71 -2.91 3.07
N LEU A 36 -15.93 -2.89 1.98
CA LEU A 36 -14.76 -3.72 1.79
C LEU A 36 -13.52 -2.82 1.83
N GLN A 37 -12.77 -2.84 2.91
CA GLN A 37 -11.65 -1.96 3.17
C GLN A 37 -10.33 -2.72 3.34
N PHE A 38 -9.22 -1.99 3.39
CA PHE A 38 -7.93 -2.51 3.86
C PHE A 38 -7.80 -2.27 5.35
N ASP A 39 -7.06 -3.16 6.03
CA ASP A 39 -6.59 -2.92 7.38
C ASP A 39 -5.26 -2.14 7.31
N TYR A 40 -5.34 -0.83 7.54
CA TYR A 40 -4.15 0.02 7.54
C TYR A 40 -3.23 -0.27 8.74
N ASP A 41 -3.75 -0.74 9.87
CA ASP A 41 -2.91 -1.17 11.00
C ASP A 41 -2.07 -2.39 10.59
N GLU A 42 -2.66 -3.36 9.87
CA GLU A 42 -1.92 -4.49 9.29
C GLU A 42 -0.85 -4.02 8.31
N LEU A 43 -1.17 -3.05 7.44
CA LEU A 43 -0.19 -2.46 6.51
C LEU A 43 1.00 -1.87 7.26
N GLY A 44 0.72 -1.02 8.26
CA GLY A 44 1.74 -0.38 9.07
C GLY A 44 2.62 -1.39 9.81
N GLU A 45 2.00 -2.41 10.39
CA GLU A 45 2.71 -3.46 11.10
C GLU A 45 3.63 -4.26 10.16
N LYS A 46 3.12 -4.72 9.01
CA LYS A 46 3.93 -5.45 8.02
C LYS A 46 5.11 -4.61 7.54
N TYR A 47 4.87 -3.34 7.24
CA TYR A 47 5.86 -2.43 6.70
C TYR A 47 6.98 -2.15 7.71
N VAL A 48 6.60 -1.76 8.93
CA VAL A 48 7.56 -1.39 9.98
C VAL A 48 8.31 -2.61 10.48
N SER A 49 7.64 -3.75 10.70
CA SER A 49 8.28 -4.98 11.15
C SER A 49 9.31 -5.48 10.16
N TYR A 50 8.99 -5.48 8.87
CA TYR A 50 9.94 -5.89 7.82
C TYR A 50 11.24 -5.07 7.86
N ILE A 51 11.11 -3.75 8.01
CA ILE A 51 12.26 -2.85 8.10
C ILE A 51 13.01 -3.07 9.41
N ALA A 52 12.30 -3.15 10.53
CA ALA A 52 12.91 -3.33 11.84
C ALA A 52 13.70 -4.63 11.97
N GLU A 53 13.18 -5.74 11.45
CA GLU A 53 13.90 -7.02 11.42
C GLU A 53 15.25 -6.92 10.71
N ARG A 54 15.33 -6.15 9.62
CA ARG A 54 16.54 -6.02 8.79
C ARG A 54 17.53 -4.97 9.28
N THR A 55 17.06 -4.02 10.08
CA THR A 55 17.90 -2.95 10.63
C THR A 55 18.25 -3.18 12.10
N GLY A 56 17.78 -4.29 12.68
CA GLY A 56 17.92 -4.56 14.12
C GLY A 56 17.12 -3.57 14.97
N GLY A 57 16.01 -3.05 14.44
CA GLY A 57 15.08 -2.16 15.12
C GLY A 57 15.61 -0.74 15.34
N LYS A 58 16.62 -0.29 14.58
CA LYS A 58 17.25 1.02 14.76
C LYS A 58 17.68 1.65 13.44
N GLY A 59 17.75 2.98 13.40
CA GLY A 59 18.26 3.73 12.25
C GLY A 59 17.60 5.09 12.07
N ASN A 60 18.13 5.85 11.12
CA ASN A 60 17.60 7.13 10.70
C ASN A 60 16.70 6.94 9.47
N ALA A 61 15.46 7.34 9.59
CA ALA A 61 14.45 7.15 8.56
C ALA A 61 14.03 8.49 7.93
N LEU A 62 13.95 8.51 6.62
CA LEU A 62 13.21 9.51 5.85
C LEU A 62 11.77 9.02 5.66
N ASN A 63 10.79 9.84 6.00
CA ASN A 63 9.38 9.53 5.79
C ASN A 63 8.84 10.31 4.58
N ILE A 64 8.31 9.57 3.59
CA ILE A 64 7.74 10.16 2.37
C ILE A 64 6.24 9.88 2.38
N ARG A 65 5.49 10.90 2.73
CA ARG A 65 4.04 10.87 2.86
C ARG A 65 3.34 10.96 1.50
N GLY A 66 2.07 10.60 1.48
CA GLY A 66 1.21 10.70 0.29
C GLY A 66 0.70 12.11 0.04
N LEU A 67 -0.57 12.22 -0.39
CA LEU A 67 -1.21 13.50 -0.71
C LEU A 67 -1.74 14.17 0.56
N ALA A 68 -1.20 15.33 0.89
CA ALA A 68 -1.58 16.08 2.08
C ALA A 68 -3.10 16.34 2.16
N GLY A 69 -3.68 16.08 3.34
CA GLY A 69 -5.11 16.25 3.59
C GLY A 69 -6.00 15.11 3.09
N ASN A 70 -5.44 14.03 2.55
CA ASN A 70 -6.19 12.84 2.15
C ASN A 70 -6.36 11.90 3.37
N ALA A 71 -7.57 11.37 3.56
CA ALA A 71 -7.89 10.52 4.71
C ALA A 71 -7.11 9.18 4.69
N ALA A 72 -6.90 8.58 3.51
CA ALA A 72 -6.12 7.35 3.40
C ALA A 72 -4.63 7.58 3.69
N GLU A 73 -4.10 8.73 3.25
CA GLU A 73 -2.74 9.16 3.58
C GLU A 73 -2.54 9.23 5.09
N GLN A 74 -3.47 9.91 5.79
CA GLN A 74 -3.40 10.04 7.24
C GLN A 74 -3.54 8.68 7.94
N ALA A 75 -4.44 7.81 7.48
CA ALA A 75 -4.60 6.46 8.04
C ALA A 75 -3.32 5.62 7.91
N ILE A 76 -2.64 5.68 6.77
CA ILE A 76 -1.35 4.99 6.57
C ILE A 76 -0.28 5.58 7.50
N GLN A 77 -0.22 6.90 7.62
CA GLN A 77 0.72 7.57 8.51
C GLN A 77 0.50 7.20 9.97
N ASP A 78 -0.74 7.19 10.43
CA ASP A 78 -1.09 6.81 11.79
C ASP A 78 -0.70 5.35 12.08
N ALA A 79 -0.90 4.48 11.11
CA ALA A 79 -0.48 3.08 11.20
C ALA A 79 1.05 2.92 11.32
N TYR A 80 1.83 3.67 10.53
CA TYR A 80 3.30 3.68 10.66
C TYR A 80 3.74 4.20 12.03
N VAL A 81 3.17 5.31 12.50
CA VAL A 81 3.47 5.88 13.81
C VAL A 81 3.14 4.88 14.92
N LYS A 82 1.98 4.24 14.85
CA LYS A 82 1.55 3.21 15.80
C LYS A 82 2.52 2.02 15.84
N ALA A 83 2.88 1.49 14.68
CA ALA A 83 3.81 0.35 14.59
C ALA A 83 5.23 0.72 15.06
N LEU A 84 5.69 1.94 14.77
CA LEU A 84 7.01 2.46 15.22
C LEU A 84 7.14 2.59 16.73
N THR A 85 6.04 2.63 17.48
CA THR A 85 6.12 2.64 18.96
C THR A 85 6.84 1.42 19.52
N LYS A 86 6.88 0.31 18.77
CA LYS A 86 7.60 -0.93 19.14
C LYS A 86 9.11 -0.84 18.89
N TYR A 87 9.55 0.14 18.10
CA TYR A 87 10.94 0.30 17.66
C TYR A 87 11.46 1.73 17.90
N PRO A 88 11.61 2.12 19.17
CA PRO A 88 11.92 3.50 19.56
C PRO A 88 13.28 4.00 19.06
N ASP A 89 14.17 3.11 18.60
CA ASP A 89 15.48 3.47 18.05
C ASP A 89 15.46 3.69 16.53
N ILE A 90 14.32 3.50 15.86
CA ILE A 90 14.10 4.01 14.51
C ILE A 90 13.61 5.46 14.62
N LYS A 91 14.41 6.40 14.12
CA LYS A 91 14.15 7.84 14.24
C LYS A 91 13.75 8.43 12.89
N ILE A 92 12.58 9.03 12.80
CA ILE A 92 12.22 9.86 11.64
C ILE A 92 13.03 11.16 11.74
N VAL A 93 14.01 11.32 10.86
CA VAL A 93 14.92 12.49 10.85
C VAL A 93 14.47 13.56 9.86
N ALA A 94 13.63 13.22 8.90
CA ALA A 94 13.00 14.15 7.97
C ALA A 94 11.69 13.58 7.42
N GLU A 95 10.83 14.49 6.97
CA GLU A 95 9.56 14.15 6.35
C GLU A 95 9.30 15.05 5.13
N VAL A 96 8.78 14.48 4.06
CA VAL A 96 8.32 15.18 2.86
C VAL A 96 7.02 14.58 2.34
N TYR A 97 6.21 15.38 1.65
CA TYR A 97 5.06 14.85 0.91
C TYR A 97 5.49 14.51 -0.51
N GLY A 98 5.31 13.27 -0.92
CA GLY A 98 5.58 12.78 -2.28
C GLY A 98 4.35 12.81 -3.18
N ASP A 99 3.17 13.19 -2.63
CA ASP A 99 1.88 13.35 -3.32
C ASP A 99 1.46 12.09 -4.10
N TRP A 100 1.93 10.90 -3.68
CA TRP A 100 1.80 9.63 -4.43
C TRP A 100 2.29 9.74 -5.87
N ASN A 101 3.35 10.53 -6.10
CA ASN A 101 3.92 10.78 -7.40
C ASN A 101 5.44 10.61 -7.38
N GLN A 102 5.96 9.76 -8.25
CA GLN A 102 7.38 9.42 -8.32
C GLN A 102 8.26 10.65 -8.56
N SER A 103 7.88 11.50 -9.52
CA SER A 103 8.66 12.69 -9.86
C SER A 103 8.65 13.73 -8.74
N VAL A 104 7.51 13.91 -8.06
CA VAL A 104 7.39 14.80 -6.90
C VAL A 104 8.24 14.27 -5.75
N ALA A 105 8.17 12.97 -5.46
CA ALA A 105 8.99 12.34 -4.43
C ALA A 105 10.48 12.52 -4.73
N GLN A 106 10.92 12.23 -5.96
CA GLN A 106 12.31 12.44 -6.38
C GLN A 106 12.76 13.89 -6.18
N GLN A 107 11.97 14.85 -6.67
CA GLN A 107 12.29 16.28 -6.57
C GLN A 107 12.44 16.73 -5.11
N ARG A 108 11.46 16.36 -4.26
CA ARG A 108 11.45 16.78 -2.85
C ARG A 108 12.55 16.12 -2.03
N VAL A 109 12.81 14.83 -2.26
CA VAL A 109 13.92 14.13 -1.61
C VAL A 109 15.26 14.73 -2.07
N SER A 110 15.46 14.94 -3.37
CA SER A 110 16.69 15.57 -3.88
C SER A 110 16.97 16.93 -3.26
N ALA A 111 15.93 17.73 -3.03
CA ALA A 111 16.07 19.07 -2.46
C ALA A 111 16.58 19.07 -1.01
N ILE A 112 16.19 18.08 -0.20
CA ILE A 112 16.58 18.00 1.21
C ILE A 112 17.83 17.14 1.45
N LEU A 113 18.12 16.21 0.51
CA LEU A 113 19.16 15.19 0.67
C LEU A 113 20.54 15.73 1.09
N PRO A 114 21.01 16.92 0.60
CA PRO A 114 22.30 17.46 1.03
C PRO A 114 22.36 17.88 2.50
N THR A 115 21.22 18.11 3.15
CA THR A 115 21.10 18.57 4.54
C THR A 115 20.79 17.43 5.51
N LEU A 116 20.48 16.25 5.00
CA LEU A 116 20.11 15.11 5.83
C LEU A 116 21.35 14.46 6.48
N PRO A 117 21.22 13.99 7.73
CA PRO A 117 22.18 13.03 8.28
C PRO A 117 22.19 11.76 7.44
N ASP A 118 23.05 10.79 7.80
CA ASP A 118 22.98 9.49 7.17
C ASP A 118 21.61 8.85 7.40
N VAL A 119 20.92 8.57 6.29
CA VAL A 119 19.61 7.91 6.24
C VAL A 119 19.83 6.50 5.73
N ASN A 120 19.38 5.52 6.49
CA ASN A 120 19.49 4.10 6.14
C ASN A 120 18.11 3.41 5.99
N ILE A 121 17.04 4.13 6.26
CA ILE A 121 15.65 3.67 6.13
C ILE A 121 14.83 4.71 5.38
N ILE A 122 13.93 4.25 4.50
CA ILE A 122 12.88 5.09 3.93
C ILE A 122 11.53 4.45 4.22
N PHE A 123 10.64 5.21 4.84
CA PHE A 123 9.20 4.94 4.84
C PHE A 123 8.58 5.72 3.69
N SER A 124 7.80 5.05 2.85
CA SER A 124 7.12 5.70 1.73
C SER A 124 5.69 5.19 1.58
N GLN A 125 4.82 6.02 1.06
CA GLN A 125 3.46 5.63 0.75
C GLN A 125 3.29 5.47 -0.76
N GLY A 126 2.84 4.28 -1.18
CA GLY A 126 2.56 3.97 -2.57
C GLY A 126 3.79 4.05 -3.47
N VAL A 127 3.64 4.71 -4.62
CA VAL A 127 4.64 4.79 -5.71
C VAL A 127 5.83 5.73 -5.44
N ALA A 128 5.96 6.28 -4.25
CA ALA A 128 7.04 7.22 -3.93
C ALA A 128 8.42 6.55 -3.81
N ALA A 129 8.46 5.23 -3.63
CA ALA A 129 9.69 4.47 -3.41
C ALA A 129 10.68 4.59 -4.57
N PHE A 130 10.20 4.48 -5.81
CA PHE A 130 11.03 4.65 -7.01
C PHE A 130 11.67 6.04 -7.05
N GLY A 131 10.87 7.10 -6.84
CA GLY A 131 11.37 8.47 -6.86
C GLY A 131 12.41 8.74 -5.78
N ALA A 132 12.21 8.19 -4.58
CA ALA A 132 13.17 8.28 -3.50
C ALA A 132 14.50 7.60 -3.87
N ALA A 133 14.47 6.37 -4.35
CA ALA A 133 15.66 5.65 -4.78
C ALA A 133 16.42 6.42 -5.88
N GLN A 134 15.72 6.97 -6.86
CA GLN A 134 16.33 7.79 -7.93
C GLN A 134 17.02 9.04 -7.38
N ALA A 135 16.48 9.68 -6.35
CA ALA A 135 17.12 10.83 -5.70
C ALA A 135 18.46 10.44 -5.06
N PHE A 136 18.50 9.32 -4.32
CA PHE A 136 19.73 8.82 -3.70
C PHE A 136 20.75 8.40 -4.76
N MET A 137 20.36 7.63 -5.77
CA MET A 137 21.24 7.18 -6.85
C MET A 137 21.82 8.36 -7.63
N SER A 138 21.02 9.38 -7.94
CA SER A 138 21.46 10.59 -8.65
C SER A 138 22.46 11.42 -7.84
N ALA A 139 22.42 11.33 -6.52
CA ALA A 139 23.37 11.95 -5.61
C ALA A 139 24.63 11.08 -5.36
N GLY A 140 24.75 9.92 -6.03
CA GLY A 140 25.86 8.98 -5.82
C GLY A 140 25.82 8.30 -4.45
N ARG A 141 24.67 8.21 -3.81
CA ARG A 141 24.47 7.56 -2.50
C ARG A 141 23.80 6.20 -2.68
N ASP A 142 24.09 5.28 -1.77
CA ASP A 142 23.39 4.00 -1.72
C ASP A 142 21.90 4.22 -1.42
N VAL A 143 21.06 3.37 -2.01
CA VAL A 143 19.62 3.38 -1.74
C VAL A 143 19.36 2.81 -0.34
N PRO A 144 18.77 3.58 0.58
CA PRO A 144 18.38 3.08 1.90
C PRO A 144 17.41 1.91 1.82
N LEU A 145 17.32 1.12 2.89
CA LEU A 145 16.30 0.08 2.97
C LEU A 145 14.90 0.72 2.90
N GLN A 146 14.12 0.30 1.92
CA GLN A 146 12.73 0.72 1.75
C GLN A 146 11.89 -0.44 1.22
N ILE A 147 10.58 -0.34 1.39
CA ILE A 147 9.61 -1.23 0.77
C ILE A 147 9.07 -0.54 -0.49
N TYR A 148 8.81 -1.33 -1.51
CA TYR A 148 8.38 -0.86 -2.83
C TYR A 148 6.86 -0.99 -2.99
N GLY A 149 6.31 -0.25 -3.96
CA GLY A 149 4.95 -0.41 -4.44
C GLY A 149 4.82 -1.61 -5.38
N PHE A 150 3.65 -1.71 -6.02
CA PHE A 150 3.35 -2.80 -6.97
C PHE A 150 3.54 -2.39 -8.43
N ASP A 151 4.05 -1.19 -8.69
CA ASP A 151 4.29 -0.70 -10.04
C ASP A 151 5.50 -1.39 -10.68
N GLY A 152 5.44 -1.55 -12.00
CA GLY A 152 6.52 -2.19 -12.76
C GLY A 152 7.86 -1.47 -12.61
N VAL A 153 7.87 -0.14 -12.51
CA VAL A 153 9.10 0.62 -12.24
C VAL A 153 9.73 0.27 -10.89
N ASP A 154 8.92 0.08 -9.86
CA ASP A 154 9.39 -0.36 -8.53
C ASP A 154 9.93 -1.78 -8.59
N ALA A 155 9.20 -2.69 -9.25
CA ALA A 155 9.61 -4.08 -9.42
C ALA A 155 10.94 -4.21 -10.19
N ASN A 156 11.07 -3.51 -11.31
CA ASN A 156 12.25 -3.52 -12.15
C ASN A 156 13.46 -2.93 -11.41
N LEU A 157 13.28 -1.81 -10.70
CA LEU A 157 14.34 -1.21 -9.89
C LEU A 157 14.79 -2.15 -8.76
N LEU A 158 13.85 -2.79 -8.07
CA LEU A 158 14.18 -3.73 -7.00
C LEU A 158 14.98 -4.93 -7.53
N LEU A 159 14.59 -5.48 -8.69
CA LEU A 159 15.35 -6.54 -9.35
C LEU A 159 16.75 -6.08 -9.78
N GLU A 160 16.88 -4.86 -10.31
CA GLU A 160 18.16 -4.28 -10.71
C GLU A 160 19.09 -4.08 -9.51
N LEU A 161 18.60 -3.50 -8.41
CA LEU A 161 19.37 -3.31 -7.19
C LEU A 161 19.80 -4.65 -6.57
N ASN A 162 18.91 -5.64 -6.58
CA ASN A 162 19.25 -6.98 -6.13
C ASN A 162 20.36 -7.61 -6.98
N ALA A 163 20.30 -7.49 -8.30
CA ALA A 163 21.30 -8.04 -9.19
C ALA A 163 22.65 -7.35 -9.06
N LYS A 164 22.68 -6.03 -8.85
CA LYS A 164 23.92 -5.23 -8.76
C LYS A 164 24.62 -5.33 -7.42
N SER A 165 23.88 -5.33 -6.32
CA SER A 165 24.46 -5.19 -4.97
C SER A 165 23.94 -6.22 -3.96
N GLY A 166 23.07 -7.13 -4.37
CA GLY A 166 22.42 -8.04 -3.44
C GLY A 166 21.35 -7.38 -2.55
N TYR A 167 20.90 -6.16 -2.90
CA TYR A 167 19.89 -5.44 -2.14
C TYR A 167 18.63 -6.29 -1.96
N GLN A 168 18.15 -6.38 -0.73
CA GLN A 168 17.00 -7.22 -0.36
C GLN A 168 15.85 -6.35 0.12
N SER A 169 14.72 -6.45 -0.55
CA SER A 169 13.47 -5.85 -0.12
C SER A 169 12.27 -6.60 -0.70
N VAL A 170 11.09 -6.07 -0.45
CA VAL A 170 9.80 -6.60 -0.91
C VAL A 170 8.93 -5.44 -1.40
N ALA A 171 7.83 -5.78 -2.06
CA ALA A 171 6.74 -4.84 -2.27
C ALA A 171 5.58 -5.14 -1.30
N ILE A 172 5.09 -4.12 -0.63
CA ILE A 172 3.91 -4.18 0.25
C ILE A 172 3.09 -2.93 -0.03
N ASN A 173 1.85 -3.09 -0.43
CA ASN A 173 0.94 -1.97 -0.67
C ASN A 173 -0.52 -2.45 -0.58
N THR A 174 -1.46 -1.51 -0.60
CA THR A 174 -2.85 -1.80 -0.86
C THR A 174 -2.99 -2.39 -2.26
N ASP A 175 -3.65 -3.55 -2.37
CA ASP A 175 -3.66 -4.34 -3.61
C ASP A 175 -4.82 -3.92 -4.53
N PRO A 176 -4.55 -3.55 -5.81
CA PRO A 176 -5.58 -3.36 -6.82
C PRO A 176 -6.48 -4.58 -7.02
N GLY A 177 -6.02 -5.78 -6.64
CA GLY A 177 -6.81 -7.01 -6.62
C GLY A 177 -8.09 -6.96 -5.78
N ILE A 178 -8.24 -5.95 -4.89
CA ILE A 178 -9.50 -5.67 -4.17
C ILE A 178 -10.69 -5.55 -5.13
N GLY A 179 -10.47 -5.09 -6.37
CA GLY A 179 -11.51 -5.05 -7.39
C GLY A 179 -12.08 -6.42 -7.73
N SER A 180 -11.23 -7.46 -7.81
CA SER A 180 -11.70 -8.85 -8.03
C SER A 180 -12.44 -9.38 -6.81
N VAL A 181 -11.97 -9.08 -5.60
CA VAL A 181 -12.66 -9.42 -4.36
C VAL A 181 -14.06 -8.77 -4.34
N ALA A 182 -14.18 -7.48 -4.68
CA ALA A 182 -15.46 -6.76 -4.71
C ALA A 182 -16.43 -7.40 -5.71
N VAL A 183 -15.99 -7.77 -6.90
CA VAL A 183 -16.84 -8.46 -7.89
C VAL A 183 -17.29 -9.82 -7.34
N ASN A 184 -16.40 -10.62 -6.75
CA ASN A 184 -16.75 -11.91 -6.17
C ASN A 184 -17.75 -11.77 -5.01
N VAL A 185 -17.61 -10.76 -4.15
CA VAL A 185 -18.55 -10.43 -3.08
C VAL A 185 -19.93 -10.07 -3.65
N ALA A 186 -19.98 -9.25 -4.73
CA ALA A 186 -21.24 -8.91 -5.39
C ALA A 186 -21.92 -10.16 -5.98
N VAL A 187 -21.16 -11.04 -6.61
CA VAL A 187 -21.67 -12.33 -7.14
C VAL A 187 -22.21 -13.22 -6.02
N ALA A 188 -21.48 -13.35 -4.92
CA ALA A 188 -21.93 -14.13 -3.75
C ALA A 188 -23.27 -13.59 -3.20
N LYS A 189 -23.38 -12.26 -3.02
CA LYS A 189 -24.59 -11.61 -2.54
C LYS A 189 -25.79 -11.82 -3.48
N LEU A 190 -25.56 -11.69 -4.79
CA LEU A 190 -26.60 -11.95 -5.80
C LEU A 190 -27.01 -13.42 -5.89
N SER A 191 -26.11 -14.34 -5.52
CA SER A 191 -26.38 -15.78 -5.43
C SER A 191 -27.07 -16.20 -4.14
N GLY A 192 -27.43 -15.25 -3.26
CA GLY A 192 -28.14 -15.51 -2.02
C GLY A 192 -27.24 -15.93 -0.85
N ILE A 193 -25.91 -15.81 -1.00
CA ILE A 193 -24.98 -16.01 0.11
C ILE A 193 -25.09 -14.84 1.07
N ASP A 194 -25.12 -15.13 2.37
CA ASP A 194 -25.06 -14.11 3.41
C ASP A 194 -23.66 -13.49 3.45
N VAL A 195 -23.58 -12.21 3.12
CA VAL A 195 -22.33 -11.44 3.01
C VAL A 195 -22.25 -10.45 4.15
N PRO A 196 -21.19 -10.47 4.95
CA PRO A 196 -20.96 -9.46 5.99
C PRO A 196 -20.99 -8.04 5.40
N MET A 197 -21.56 -7.09 6.14
CA MET A 197 -21.64 -5.70 5.69
C MET A 197 -20.29 -4.96 5.82
N LYS A 198 -19.35 -5.50 6.55
CA LYS A 198 -17.96 -5.00 6.66
C LYS A 198 -17.00 -6.15 6.49
N MET A 199 -16.03 -5.96 5.61
CA MET A 199 -15.01 -6.96 5.31
C MET A 199 -13.66 -6.28 5.10
N ILE A 200 -12.60 -7.04 5.32
CA ILE A 200 -11.22 -6.62 5.11
C ILE A 200 -10.64 -7.38 3.92
N SER A 201 -10.07 -6.64 2.99
CA SER A 201 -9.24 -7.19 1.92
C SER A 201 -7.82 -7.34 2.42
N PRO A 202 -7.13 -8.45 2.11
CA PRO A 202 -5.77 -8.66 2.58
C PRO A 202 -4.79 -7.67 1.97
N ILE A 203 -3.66 -7.51 2.66
CA ILE A 203 -2.52 -6.74 2.18
C ILE A 203 -1.40 -7.74 1.85
N PRO A 204 -1.19 -8.03 0.56
CA PRO A 204 -0.18 -8.99 0.16
C PRO A 204 1.24 -8.44 0.29
N THR A 205 2.18 -9.35 0.38
CA THR A 205 3.60 -9.07 0.22
C THR A 205 4.07 -9.77 -1.04
N ILE A 206 4.68 -9.01 -1.96
CA ILE A 206 5.31 -9.55 -3.17
C ILE A 206 6.82 -9.59 -2.92
N THR A 207 7.37 -10.78 -2.96
CA THR A 207 8.79 -11.01 -2.68
C THR A 207 9.66 -10.87 -3.95
N LEU A 208 10.97 -10.80 -3.78
CA LEU A 208 11.91 -10.89 -4.91
C LEU A 208 11.74 -12.17 -5.73
N GLU A 209 11.38 -13.27 -5.09
CA GLU A 209 11.12 -14.54 -5.79
C GLU A 209 9.85 -14.45 -6.63
N ASP A 210 8.79 -13.83 -6.10
CA ASP A 210 7.56 -13.60 -6.86
C ASP A 210 7.83 -12.70 -8.08
N LEU A 211 8.67 -11.67 -7.94
CA LEU A 211 9.06 -10.81 -9.05
C LEU A 211 9.86 -11.56 -10.13
N LYS A 212 10.67 -12.54 -9.74
CA LYS A 212 11.47 -13.37 -10.66
C LYS A 212 10.66 -14.48 -11.35
N THR A 213 9.52 -14.86 -10.78
CA THR A 213 8.69 -15.99 -11.22
C THR A 213 7.33 -15.53 -11.71
N THR A 214 6.40 -15.24 -10.81
CA THR A 214 5.00 -14.90 -11.09
C THR A 214 4.87 -13.60 -11.88
N TYR A 215 5.68 -12.60 -11.56
CA TYR A 215 5.66 -11.26 -12.18
C TYR A 215 6.85 -11.01 -13.11
N LYS A 216 7.47 -12.06 -13.60
CA LYS A 216 8.64 -11.97 -14.47
C LYS A 216 8.35 -11.20 -15.75
N GLY A 217 9.18 -10.19 -16.02
CA GLY A 217 9.14 -9.44 -17.29
C GLY A 217 8.05 -8.37 -17.33
N MET A 218 7.59 -7.89 -16.18
CA MET A 218 6.72 -6.72 -16.11
C MET A 218 7.32 -5.53 -16.84
N ALA A 219 6.51 -4.85 -17.62
CA ALA A 219 6.85 -3.53 -18.16
C ALA A 219 6.71 -2.47 -17.05
N ASP A 220 7.37 -1.32 -17.22
CA ASP A 220 7.31 -0.21 -16.25
C ASP A 220 5.88 0.30 -16.03
N SER A 221 5.02 0.16 -17.01
CA SER A 221 3.60 0.55 -16.96
C SER A 221 2.68 -0.48 -16.33
N ASP A 222 3.18 -1.67 -16.02
CA ASP A 222 2.38 -2.74 -15.42
C ASP A 222 2.23 -2.51 -13.92
N ILE A 223 1.22 -3.17 -13.35
CA ILE A 223 1.00 -3.22 -11.90
C ILE A 223 0.92 -4.69 -11.49
N ALA A 224 1.76 -5.10 -10.55
CA ALA A 224 1.63 -6.39 -9.90
C ALA A 224 0.38 -6.37 -9.01
N TRP A 225 -0.43 -7.41 -9.09
CA TRP A 225 -1.61 -7.57 -8.26
C TRP A 225 -1.97 -9.05 -8.08
N VAL A 226 -2.59 -9.37 -6.96
CA VAL A 226 -3.01 -10.74 -6.68
C VAL A 226 -4.37 -11.01 -7.30
N LYS A 227 -4.49 -12.09 -8.05
CA LYS A 227 -5.77 -12.58 -8.57
C LYS A 227 -6.48 -13.35 -7.46
N TYR A 228 -7.53 -12.76 -6.93
CA TYR A 228 -8.42 -13.43 -5.98
C TYR A 228 -9.59 -14.06 -6.75
N ASP A 229 -9.63 -15.37 -6.81
CA ASP A 229 -10.78 -16.07 -7.39
C ASP A 229 -11.98 -16.12 -6.41
N TYR A 230 -13.09 -16.67 -6.91
CA TYR A 230 -14.34 -16.70 -6.14
C TYR A 230 -14.23 -17.57 -4.88
N ASP A 231 -13.66 -18.79 -5.02
CA ASP A 231 -13.54 -19.72 -3.90
C ASP A 231 -12.60 -19.18 -2.82
N TRP A 232 -11.50 -18.56 -3.24
CA TRP A 232 -10.59 -17.88 -2.32
C TRP A 232 -11.30 -16.75 -1.59
N THR A 233 -12.09 -15.92 -2.29
CA THR A 233 -12.84 -14.79 -1.70
C THR A 233 -13.88 -15.30 -0.69
N LEU A 234 -14.59 -16.38 -1.00
CA LEU A 234 -15.54 -16.99 -0.06
C LEU A 234 -14.82 -17.41 1.23
N ALA A 235 -13.71 -18.11 1.11
CA ALA A 235 -13.00 -18.68 2.25
C ALA A 235 -12.30 -17.63 3.13
N ASN A 236 -11.70 -16.61 2.51
CA ASN A 236 -10.75 -15.72 3.20
C ASN A 236 -11.30 -14.31 3.46
N VAL A 237 -12.42 -13.92 2.83
CA VAL A 237 -13.00 -12.58 3.02
C VAL A 237 -14.42 -12.68 3.55
N ILE A 238 -15.29 -13.47 2.91
CA ILE A 238 -16.71 -13.57 3.31
C ILE A 238 -16.86 -14.42 4.58
N HIS A 239 -16.17 -15.56 4.65
CA HIS A 239 -16.23 -16.50 5.77
C HIS A 239 -14.99 -16.42 6.68
N ALA A 240 -14.18 -15.36 6.55
CA ALA A 240 -13.05 -15.12 7.45
C ALA A 240 -13.54 -15.09 8.91
N LYS A 241 -12.83 -15.82 9.80
CA LYS A 241 -13.16 -15.92 11.23
C LYS A 241 -12.45 -14.83 12.03
#